data_88119e4a7b54004bb73612cf05188522
#
_entry.id   88119e4a7b54004bb73612cf05188522
#
_cell.length_a   1.000
_cell.length_b   1.000
_cell.length_c   1.000
_cell.angle_alpha   90.00
_cell.angle_beta   90.00
_cell.angle_gamma   90.00
#
_symmetry.space_group_name_H-M   'P 1'
#
loop_
_entity.id
_entity.type
_entity.pdbx_description
1 polymer ?
#
loop_
_entity_poly.entity_id
_entity_poly.type
_entity_poly.pdbx_seq_one_letter_code
_entity_poly.pdbx_strand_id
1 'polypeptide(L)'
;MNNAWQGAGRRIRIQEVGTRDGLQMEAHFVPTADKIALIDALSQTGLAKIEVTSFTSPKAIPALRDAEIVMREIARVPGVVYTALVPNVRGAERAIESRTDELNLVMSTSETHNLANLRMTRERSFAGLTEVVRAAQAAGVPVNVSLSCVFGWAQRFVDLGVQGLTLCDTTGMAFPTQVAALTRAARERWPGTELTLHFHNTRGMGLVNVLAAIDAGAERFDTSIGGLGGCPYAPGATGNVCSEEIVHALQLMGFDTGVDLGRLIAASKRLPALIGHEVPSQIVKAGQRLDLHPVPDDFDAVRERALARDNALT
;
A
#
# COMPACT_ATOMS: atom_id res chain seq x y z
N MET A 1 26.62 4.89 4.64
CA MET A 1 25.48 5.11 5.54
C MET A 1 24.29 5.49 4.69
N ASN A 2 23.19 4.75 4.79
CA ASN A 2 21.94 5.15 4.15
C ASN A 2 21.45 6.42 4.85
N ASN A 3 21.27 7.49 4.10
CA ASN A 3 20.73 8.73 4.66
C ASN A 3 19.29 8.90 4.16
N ALA A 4 18.32 8.74 5.06
CA ALA A 4 16.90 8.92 4.73
C ALA A 4 16.53 10.38 4.38
N TRP A 5 17.41 11.33 4.71
CA TRP A 5 17.16 12.75 4.47
C TRP A 5 17.68 13.25 3.11
N GLN A 6 18.44 12.42 2.38
CA GLN A 6 18.97 12.75 1.06
C GLN A 6 18.87 11.51 0.16
N GLY A 7 17.91 11.53 -0.75
CA GLY A 7 17.64 10.41 -1.65
C GLY A 7 18.78 10.13 -2.63
N ALA A 8 19.43 11.17 -3.12
CA ALA A 8 20.55 11.08 -4.09
C ALA A 8 20.24 10.15 -5.29
N GLY A 9 19.00 10.16 -5.77
CA GLY A 9 18.54 9.30 -6.86
C GLY A 9 18.30 7.82 -6.48
N ARG A 10 18.40 7.46 -5.20
CA ARG A 10 18.16 6.08 -4.75
C ARG A 10 16.73 5.64 -5.07
N ARG A 11 16.60 4.48 -5.68
CA ARG A 11 15.31 3.94 -6.09
C ARG A 11 14.52 3.42 -4.89
N ILE A 12 13.28 3.88 -4.75
CA ILE A 12 12.27 3.35 -3.82
C ILE A 12 11.08 2.85 -4.65
N ARG A 13 10.67 1.61 -4.41
CA ARG A 13 9.54 0.98 -5.11
C ARG A 13 8.27 1.17 -4.31
N ILE A 14 7.30 1.81 -4.93
CA ILE A 14 5.96 2.04 -4.38
C ILE A 14 5.03 0.96 -4.91
N GLN A 15 4.33 0.29 -4.00
CA GLN A 15 3.36 -0.77 -4.30
C GLN A 15 1.99 -0.30 -3.81
N GLU A 16 0.97 -0.45 -4.65
CA GLU A 16 -0.38 0.05 -4.40
C GLU A 16 -1.29 -1.06 -3.89
N VAL A 17 -1.86 -0.89 -2.71
CA VAL A 17 -2.79 -1.87 -2.13
C VAL A 17 -4.22 -1.34 -1.98
N GLY A 18 -4.48 -0.09 -2.30
CA GLY A 18 -5.80 0.55 -2.13
C GLY A 18 -6.91 -0.11 -2.92
N THR A 19 -6.60 -0.68 -4.08
CA THR A 19 -7.57 -1.41 -4.91
C THR A 19 -8.03 -2.73 -4.29
N ARG A 20 -7.25 -3.31 -3.37
CA ARG A 20 -7.63 -4.47 -2.58
C ARG A 20 -7.91 -4.08 -1.12
N ASP A 21 -6.90 -3.63 -0.38
CA ASP A 21 -6.98 -3.35 1.06
C ASP A 21 -7.87 -2.14 1.35
N GLY A 22 -7.79 -1.13 0.49
CA GLY A 22 -8.67 0.02 0.54
C GLY A 22 -10.13 -0.36 0.26
N LEU A 23 -10.40 -0.84 -0.95
CA LEU A 23 -11.77 -1.09 -1.42
C LEU A 23 -12.49 -2.22 -0.67
N GLN A 24 -11.78 -3.15 -0.04
CA GLN A 24 -12.43 -4.19 0.75
C GLN A 24 -13.15 -3.65 1.99
N MET A 25 -12.76 -2.47 2.47
CA MET A 25 -13.32 -1.81 3.65
C MET A 25 -14.53 -0.93 3.32
N GLU A 26 -14.79 -0.67 2.04
CA GLU A 26 -15.86 0.20 1.60
C GLU A 26 -17.23 -0.45 1.78
N ALA A 27 -18.17 0.34 2.31
CA ALA A 27 -19.53 -0.12 2.57
C ALA A 27 -20.32 -0.38 1.27
N HIS A 28 -19.98 0.36 0.21
CA HIS A 28 -20.62 0.25 -1.09
C HIS A 28 -19.75 -0.54 -2.06
N PHE A 29 -20.41 -1.38 -2.86
CA PHE A 29 -19.71 -2.08 -3.95
C PHE A 29 -19.37 -1.09 -5.06
N VAL A 30 -18.09 -0.89 -5.31
CA VAL A 30 -17.61 -0.13 -6.47
C VAL A 30 -17.85 -0.98 -7.72
N PRO A 31 -18.52 -0.46 -8.76
CA PRO A 31 -18.78 -1.21 -9.99
C PRO A 31 -17.50 -1.78 -10.61
N THR A 32 -17.59 -2.98 -11.19
CA THR A 32 -16.44 -3.69 -11.78
C THR A 32 -15.71 -2.85 -12.83
N ALA A 33 -16.45 -2.18 -13.71
CA ALA A 33 -15.87 -1.30 -14.74
C ALA A 33 -15.09 -0.13 -14.14
N ASP A 34 -15.55 0.43 -13.03
CA ASP A 34 -14.89 1.54 -12.35
C ASP A 34 -13.61 1.07 -11.64
N LYS A 35 -13.61 -0.14 -11.05
CA LYS A 35 -12.38 -0.76 -10.52
C LYS A 35 -11.34 -0.98 -11.60
N ILE A 36 -11.73 -1.53 -12.74
CA ILE A 36 -10.86 -1.74 -13.89
C ILE A 36 -10.28 -0.40 -14.34
N ALA A 37 -11.13 0.62 -14.55
CA ALA A 37 -10.69 1.94 -14.98
C ALA A 37 -9.78 2.64 -13.97
N LEU A 38 -9.95 2.39 -12.67
CA LEU A 38 -9.04 2.88 -11.62
C LEU A 38 -7.69 2.16 -11.70
N ILE A 39 -7.68 0.83 -11.79
CA ILE A 39 -6.46 0.03 -11.87
C ILE A 39 -5.68 0.35 -13.15
N ASP A 40 -6.35 0.51 -14.28
CA ASP A 40 -5.74 0.91 -15.54
C ASP A 40 -5.08 2.29 -15.45
N ALA A 41 -5.73 3.25 -14.79
CA ALA A 41 -5.13 4.56 -14.54
C ALA A 41 -3.90 4.46 -13.63
N LEU A 42 -3.96 3.66 -12.55
CA LEU A 42 -2.84 3.41 -11.65
C LEU A 42 -1.68 2.70 -12.36
N SER A 43 -1.96 1.77 -13.26
CA SER A 43 -0.95 1.05 -14.04
C SER A 43 -0.09 1.98 -14.91
N GLN A 44 -0.61 3.16 -15.30
CA GLN A 44 0.10 4.17 -16.07
C GLN A 44 0.92 5.14 -15.22
N THR A 45 0.93 5.00 -13.89
CA THR A 45 1.61 5.94 -12.99
C THR A 45 3.08 5.60 -12.73
N GLY A 46 3.56 4.41 -13.10
CA GLY A 46 4.91 3.94 -12.81
C GLY A 46 5.05 3.21 -11.45
N LEU A 47 3.96 2.83 -10.82
CA LEU A 47 3.94 1.95 -9.65
C LEU A 47 4.63 0.61 -9.96
N ALA A 48 5.37 0.08 -8.99
CA ALA A 48 6.10 -1.17 -9.17
C ALA A 48 5.19 -2.42 -9.10
N LYS A 49 4.13 -2.34 -8.27
CA LYS A 49 3.20 -3.44 -8.03
C LYS A 49 1.82 -2.88 -7.69
N ILE A 50 0.77 -3.58 -8.08
CA ILE A 50 -0.62 -3.27 -7.70
C ILE A 50 -1.26 -4.54 -7.15
N GLU A 51 -1.74 -4.49 -5.90
CA GLU A 51 -2.58 -5.54 -5.34
C GLU A 51 -4.02 -5.31 -5.82
N VAL A 52 -4.36 -5.98 -6.91
CA VAL A 52 -5.57 -5.74 -7.72
C VAL A 52 -6.85 -6.06 -6.95
N THR A 53 -6.87 -7.22 -6.27
CA THR A 53 -8.09 -7.77 -5.68
C THR A 53 -7.77 -8.88 -4.65
N SER A 54 -8.82 -9.54 -4.15
CA SER A 54 -8.72 -10.71 -3.28
C SER A 54 -9.57 -11.87 -3.81
N PHE A 55 -8.97 -13.05 -3.86
CA PHE A 55 -9.67 -14.31 -4.16
C PHE A 55 -10.24 -14.98 -2.90
N THR A 56 -10.52 -14.20 -1.88
CA THR A 56 -11.34 -14.60 -0.73
C THR A 56 -12.77 -14.91 -1.19
N SER A 57 -13.51 -15.69 -0.40
CA SER A 57 -14.91 -15.97 -0.71
C SER A 57 -15.74 -14.69 -0.89
N PRO A 58 -16.53 -14.54 -1.96
CA PRO A 58 -17.44 -13.41 -2.16
C PRO A 58 -18.41 -13.17 -0.99
N LYS A 59 -18.72 -14.22 -0.22
CA LYS A 59 -19.56 -14.10 0.99
C LYS A 59 -18.81 -13.41 2.14
N ALA A 60 -17.49 -13.59 2.22
CA ALA A 60 -16.67 -13.00 3.27
C ALA A 60 -16.26 -11.56 2.93
N ILE A 61 -15.94 -11.28 1.67
CA ILE A 61 -15.58 -9.94 1.18
C ILE A 61 -16.46 -9.59 -0.05
N PRO A 62 -17.70 -9.15 0.15
CA PRO A 62 -18.61 -8.82 -0.95
C PRO A 62 -18.11 -7.67 -1.85
N ALA A 63 -17.31 -6.75 -1.29
CA ALA A 63 -16.74 -5.64 -2.03
C ALA A 63 -15.81 -6.09 -3.18
N LEU A 64 -15.20 -7.28 -3.08
CA LEU A 64 -14.26 -7.83 -4.07
C LEU A 64 -14.79 -9.13 -4.74
N ARG A 65 -16.12 -9.29 -4.83
CA ARG A 65 -16.76 -10.51 -5.38
C ARG A 65 -16.51 -10.73 -6.87
N ASP A 66 -16.00 -9.74 -7.56
CA ASP A 66 -15.74 -9.67 -9.01
C ASP A 66 -14.25 -9.90 -9.35
N ALA A 67 -13.50 -10.50 -8.45
CA ALA A 67 -12.04 -10.65 -8.52
C ALA A 67 -11.55 -11.21 -9.86
N GLU A 68 -12.17 -12.28 -10.37
CA GLU A 68 -11.79 -12.91 -11.64
C GLU A 68 -11.98 -11.97 -12.83
N ILE A 69 -13.08 -11.24 -12.86
CA ILE A 69 -13.40 -10.32 -13.96
C ILE A 69 -12.36 -9.19 -13.95
N VAL A 70 -12.18 -8.54 -12.80
CA VAL A 70 -11.22 -7.44 -12.66
C VAL A 70 -9.83 -7.89 -13.08
N MET A 71 -9.33 -9.01 -12.54
CA MET A 71 -7.98 -9.50 -12.82
C MET A 71 -7.75 -9.85 -14.31
N ARG A 72 -8.79 -10.33 -15.01
CA ARG A 72 -8.70 -10.69 -16.44
C ARG A 72 -8.80 -9.49 -17.38
N GLU A 73 -9.58 -8.47 -17.01
CA GLU A 73 -9.96 -7.38 -17.91
C GLU A 73 -9.09 -6.12 -17.77
N ILE A 74 -8.28 -5.99 -16.70
CA ILE A 74 -7.35 -4.88 -16.56
C ILE A 74 -6.34 -4.81 -17.69
N ALA A 75 -6.01 -3.58 -18.14
CA ALA A 75 -4.97 -3.31 -19.12
C ALA A 75 -3.58 -3.36 -18.46
N ARG A 76 -2.86 -4.48 -18.65
CA ARG A 76 -1.54 -4.69 -18.04
C ARG A 76 -0.46 -3.86 -18.70
N VAL A 77 0.37 -3.21 -17.88
CA VAL A 77 1.52 -2.41 -18.32
C VAL A 77 2.81 -3.17 -18.03
N PRO A 78 3.73 -3.29 -18.99
CA PRO A 78 5.02 -3.92 -18.76
C PRO A 78 5.79 -3.28 -17.60
N GLY A 79 6.36 -4.11 -16.72
CA GLY A 79 7.11 -3.65 -15.54
C GLY A 79 6.27 -3.44 -14.28
N VAL A 80 4.93 -3.53 -14.37
CA VAL A 80 4.04 -3.56 -13.21
C VAL A 80 3.70 -5.00 -12.86
N VAL A 81 3.82 -5.38 -11.58
CA VAL A 81 3.43 -6.69 -11.06
C VAL A 81 1.98 -6.61 -10.55
N TYR A 82 1.10 -7.46 -11.06
CA TYR A 82 -0.30 -7.54 -10.65
C TYR A 82 -0.48 -8.70 -9.68
N THR A 83 -0.59 -8.39 -8.41
CA THR A 83 -0.74 -9.36 -7.31
C THR A 83 -2.17 -9.42 -6.81
N ALA A 84 -2.52 -10.49 -6.12
CA ALA A 84 -3.80 -10.63 -5.46
C ALA A 84 -3.67 -11.38 -4.14
N LEU A 85 -4.51 -11.00 -3.16
CA LEU A 85 -4.63 -11.71 -1.89
C LEU A 85 -5.31 -13.07 -2.09
N VAL A 86 -4.69 -14.11 -1.53
CA VAL A 86 -5.18 -15.49 -1.63
C VAL A 86 -5.22 -16.14 -0.25
N PRO A 87 -6.40 -16.60 0.22
CA PRO A 87 -6.55 -17.13 1.58
C PRO A 87 -6.34 -18.65 1.69
N ASN A 88 -6.44 -19.40 0.58
CA ASN A 88 -6.39 -20.87 0.55
C ASN A 88 -6.15 -21.39 -0.87
N VAL A 89 -5.99 -22.73 -1.01
CA VAL A 89 -5.70 -23.39 -2.30
C VAL A 89 -6.74 -23.08 -3.37
N ARG A 90 -8.03 -23.12 -3.03
CA ARG A 90 -9.10 -22.80 -4.01
C ARG A 90 -9.01 -21.36 -4.49
N GLY A 91 -8.64 -20.42 -3.62
CA GLY A 91 -8.36 -19.03 -4.00
C GLY A 91 -7.15 -18.94 -4.91
N ALA A 92 -6.09 -19.71 -4.64
CA ALA A 92 -4.89 -19.77 -5.46
C ALA A 92 -5.18 -20.26 -6.88
N GLU A 93 -5.92 -21.35 -7.01
CA GLU A 93 -6.34 -21.90 -8.31
C GLU A 93 -7.07 -20.83 -9.15
N ARG A 94 -8.07 -20.17 -8.54
CA ARG A 94 -8.82 -19.08 -9.20
C ARG A 94 -7.93 -17.90 -9.60
N ALA A 95 -6.97 -17.54 -8.75
CA ALA A 95 -6.04 -16.44 -9.02
C ALA A 95 -5.09 -16.80 -10.18
N ILE A 96 -4.53 -18.00 -10.17
CA ILE A 96 -3.64 -18.53 -11.23
C ILE A 96 -4.39 -18.58 -12.58
N GLU A 97 -5.61 -19.14 -12.59
CA GLU A 97 -6.48 -19.15 -13.78
C GLU A 97 -6.82 -17.74 -14.30
N SER A 98 -6.83 -16.76 -13.41
CA SER A 98 -7.07 -15.36 -13.74
C SER A 98 -5.78 -14.60 -14.12
N ARG A 99 -4.64 -15.29 -14.28
CA ARG A 99 -3.33 -14.75 -14.69
C ARG A 99 -2.74 -13.74 -13.70
N THR A 100 -2.87 -14.00 -12.40
CA THR A 100 -2.18 -13.22 -11.36
C THR A 100 -0.67 -13.44 -11.48
N ASP A 101 0.14 -12.36 -11.44
CA ASP A 101 1.59 -12.45 -11.58
C ASP A 101 2.27 -12.92 -10.28
N GLU A 102 1.68 -12.63 -9.13
CA GLU A 102 2.18 -13.00 -7.81
C GLU A 102 1.00 -13.23 -6.85
N LEU A 103 1.07 -14.24 -5.99
CA LEU A 103 0.09 -14.44 -4.93
C LEU A 103 0.57 -13.77 -3.64
N ASN A 104 -0.31 -12.97 -3.00
CA ASN A 104 -0.07 -12.42 -1.68
C ASN A 104 -0.85 -13.23 -0.62
N LEU A 105 -0.13 -13.83 0.32
CA LEU A 105 -0.70 -14.56 1.44
C LEU A 105 -0.68 -13.69 2.68
N VAL A 106 -1.68 -13.82 3.55
CA VAL A 106 -1.77 -13.02 4.78
C VAL A 106 -1.90 -13.95 5.98
N MET A 107 -1.08 -13.73 7.00
CA MET A 107 -1.16 -14.41 8.27
C MET A 107 -0.80 -13.46 9.42
N SER A 108 -1.56 -13.51 10.52
CA SER A 108 -1.16 -12.85 11.76
C SER A 108 -0.26 -13.76 12.60
N THR A 109 0.80 -13.19 13.11
CA THR A 109 1.70 -13.89 14.04
C THR A 109 1.23 -13.82 15.51
N SER A 110 0.25 -12.97 15.80
CA SER A 110 -0.50 -12.97 17.06
C SER A 110 -1.60 -14.02 17.01
N GLU A 111 -1.64 -14.94 17.96
CA GLU A 111 -2.67 -15.95 18.03
C GLU A 111 -4.07 -15.35 18.17
N THR A 112 -4.21 -14.37 19.07
CA THR A 112 -5.49 -13.67 19.30
C THR A 112 -5.98 -12.97 18.04
N HIS A 113 -5.08 -12.24 17.34
CA HIS A 113 -5.45 -11.56 16.11
C HIS A 113 -5.74 -12.55 14.97
N ASN A 114 -4.98 -13.65 14.88
CA ASN A 114 -5.21 -14.68 13.86
C ASN A 114 -6.54 -15.38 14.06
N LEU A 115 -6.90 -15.70 15.33
CA LEU A 115 -8.22 -16.24 15.68
C LEU A 115 -9.35 -15.26 15.34
N ALA A 116 -9.19 -13.98 15.66
CA ALA A 116 -10.19 -12.95 15.35
C ALA A 116 -10.39 -12.76 13.84
N ASN A 117 -9.30 -12.67 13.09
CA ASN A 117 -9.31 -12.34 11.66
C ASN A 117 -9.62 -13.55 10.78
N LEU A 118 -8.92 -14.68 11.00
CA LEU A 118 -9.00 -15.86 10.14
C LEU A 118 -9.83 -17.00 10.74
N ARG A 119 -10.25 -16.90 12.01
CA ARG A 119 -10.94 -17.95 12.78
C ARG A 119 -10.17 -19.26 12.83
N MET A 120 -8.84 -19.17 12.81
CA MET A 120 -7.90 -20.29 12.83
C MET A 120 -6.75 -20.02 13.79
N THR A 121 -6.17 -21.08 14.35
CA THR A 121 -4.89 -20.97 15.05
C THR A 121 -3.78 -20.64 14.05
N ARG A 122 -2.68 -20.09 14.51
CA ARG A 122 -1.50 -19.78 13.65
C ARG A 122 -0.98 -21.05 12.95
N GLU A 123 -0.89 -22.17 13.66
CA GLU A 123 -0.41 -23.43 13.09
C GLU A 123 -1.34 -23.93 11.97
N ARG A 124 -2.65 -23.84 12.16
CA ARG A 124 -3.62 -24.22 11.12
C ARG A 124 -3.57 -23.30 9.91
N SER A 125 -3.41 -21.98 10.14
CA SER A 125 -3.22 -21.02 9.07
C SER A 125 -1.95 -21.31 8.29
N PHE A 126 -0.82 -21.54 8.97
CA PHE A 126 0.44 -21.87 8.33
C PHE A 126 0.34 -23.18 7.52
N ALA A 127 -0.26 -24.22 8.07
CA ALA A 127 -0.45 -25.48 7.33
C ALA A 127 -1.26 -25.28 6.05
N GLY A 128 -2.37 -24.53 6.11
CA GLY A 128 -3.18 -24.21 4.92
C GLY A 128 -2.43 -23.37 3.90
N LEU A 129 -1.67 -22.36 4.35
CA LEU A 129 -0.85 -21.51 3.47
C LEU A 129 0.34 -22.27 2.87
N THR A 130 0.89 -23.27 3.56
CA THR A 130 1.91 -24.17 3.00
C THR A 130 1.40 -24.87 1.73
N GLU A 131 0.16 -25.34 1.73
CA GLU A 131 -0.44 -25.95 0.54
C GLU A 131 -0.64 -24.94 -0.60
N VAL A 132 -0.96 -23.67 -0.26
CA VAL A 132 -1.04 -22.60 -1.26
C VAL A 132 0.34 -22.33 -1.89
N VAL A 133 1.41 -22.24 -1.08
CA VAL A 133 2.79 -22.06 -1.57
C VAL A 133 3.16 -23.22 -2.54
N ARG A 134 2.85 -24.45 -2.18
CA ARG A 134 3.12 -25.62 -3.06
C ARG A 134 2.35 -25.53 -4.39
N ALA A 135 1.07 -25.15 -4.33
CA ALA A 135 0.26 -25.00 -5.54
C ALA A 135 0.81 -23.87 -6.45
N ALA A 136 1.22 -22.74 -5.87
CA ALA A 136 1.82 -21.64 -6.60
C ALA A 136 3.16 -22.05 -7.23
N GLN A 137 4.03 -22.73 -6.49
CA GLN A 137 5.31 -23.25 -7.01
C GLN A 137 5.11 -24.23 -8.17
N ALA A 138 4.13 -25.13 -8.06
CA ALA A 138 3.80 -26.06 -9.15
C ALA A 138 3.32 -25.33 -10.42
N ALA A 139 2.70 -24.18 -10.28
CA ALA A 139 2.25 -23.31 -11.37
C ALA A 139 3.32 -22.29 -11.82
N GLY A 140 4.48 -22.23 -11.18
CA GLY A 140 5.53 -21.26 -11.46
C GLY A 140 5.18 -19.82 -11.10
N VAL A 141 4.23 -19.60 -10.16
CA VAL A 141 3.78 -18.28 -9.72
C VAL A 141 4.48 -17.88 -8.42
N PRO A 142 5.15 -16.72 -8.38
CA PRO A 142 5.78 -16.19 -7.17
C PRO A 142 4.81 -15.99 -6.02
N VAL A 143 5.33 -16.08 -4.79
CA VAL A 143 4.55 -15.87 -3.56
C VAL A 143 5.21 -14.82 -2.69
N ASN A 144 4.44 -13.80 -2.29
CA ASN A 144 4.74 -12.89 -1.20
C ASN A 144 3.89 -13.27 0.03
N VAL A 145 4.42 -13.08 1.23
CA VAL A 145 3.69 -13.34 2.47
C VAL A 145 3.68 -12.10 3.34
N SER A 146 2.50 -11.57 3.61
CA SER A 146 2.25 -10.43 4.50
C SER A 146 2.03 -10.93 5.93
N LEU A 147 2.92 -10.53 6.84
CA LEU A 147 2.94 -10.96 8.23
C LEU A 147 2.75 -9.78 9.19
N SER A 148 1.73 -9.84 10.03
CA SER A 148 1.60 -8.93 11.17
C SER A 148 2.59 -9.35 12.26
N CYS A 149 3.80 -8.82 12.18
CA CYS A 149 4.88 -8.82 13.20
C CYS A 149 5.20 -10.10 14.00
N VAL A 150 6.14 -10.98 13.58
CA VAL A 150 7.22 -11.60 14.37
C VAL A 150 8.11 -12.54 13.52
N PHE A 151 9.42 -12.50 13.70
CA PHE A 151 10.45 -13.18 12.93
C PHE A 151 10.36 -14.71 12.86
N GLY A 152 9.86 -15.38 13.91
CA GLY A 152 9.82 -16.84 13.94
C GLY A 152 8.93 -17.45 12.85
N TRP A 153 7.79 -16.83 12.54
CA TRP A 153 6.91 -17.27 11.46
C TRP A 153 7.46 -16.92 10.08
N ALA A 154 8.11 -15.77 9.94
CA ALA A 154 8.74 -15.36 8.68
C ALA A 154 9.78 -16.39 8.23
N GLN A 155 10.61 -16.91 9.15
CA GLN A 155 11.58 -17.95 8.83
C GLN A 155 10.93 -19.19 8.23
N ARG A 156 9.82 -19.65 8.80
CA ARG A 156 9.10 -20.83 8.30
C ARG A 156 8.62 -20.65 6.85
N PHE A 157 8.18 -19.45 6.47
CA PHE A 157 7.81 -19.15 5.08
C PHE A 157 9.02 -19.03 4.16
N VAL A 158 10.11 -18.42 4.62
CA VAL A 158 11.36 -18.38 3.86
C VAL A 158 11.87 -19.79 3.59
N ASP A 159 11.80 -20.69 4.57
CA ASP A 159 12.18 -22.11 4.44
C ASP A 159 11.30 -22.86 3.42
N LEU A 160 10.06 -22.41 3.17
CA LEU A 160 9.19 -22.91 2.10
C LEU A 160 9.56 -22.36 0.72
N GLY A 161 10.49 -21.40 0.62
CA GLY A 161 10.95 -20.83 -0.65
C GLY A 161 10.04 -19.73 -1.20
N VAL A 162 9.34 -18.95 -0.36
CA VAL A 162 8.63 -17.76 -0.81
C VAL A 162 9.62 -16.68 -1.29
N GLN A 163 9.24 -15.91 -2.30
CA GLN A 163 10.10 -14.90 -2.90
C GLN A 163 10.08 -13.57 -2.13
N GLY A 164 8.95 -13.24 -1.48
CA GLY A 164 8.78 -11.99 -0.77
C GLY A 164 8.19 -12.15 0.64
N LEU A 165 8.56 -11.22 1.50
CA LEU A 165 7.98 -11.01 2.82
C LEU A 165 7.53 -9.56 2.94
N THR A 166 6.29 -9.35 3.39
CA THR A 166 5.80 -8.04 3.80
C THR A 166 5.64 -8.01 5.32
N LEU A 167 6.35 -7.11 5.99
CA LEU A 167 6.17 -6.87 7.42
C LEU A 167 5.13 -5.77 7.63
N CYS A 168 4.02 -6.12 8.29
CA CYS A 168 2.86 -5.26 8.41
C CYS A 168 2.68 -4.69 9.82
N ASP A 169 2.53 -3.37 9.92
CA ASP A 169 2.00 -2.67 11.10
C ASP A 169 0.49 -2.44 10.93
N THR A 170 -0.28 -3.52 10.96
CA THR A 170 -1.73 -3.52 10.70
C THR A 170 -2.53 -2.63 11.65
N THR A 171 -2.01 -2.35 12.84
CA THR A 171 -2.68 -1.55 13.86
C THR A 171 -2.15 -0.12 13.98
N GLY A 172 -1.11 0.23 13.22
CA GLY A 172 -0.46 1.54 13.25
C GLY A 172 0.15 1.84 14.63
N MET A 173 0.78 0.83 15.26
CA MET A 173 1.41 0.95 16.59
C MET A 173 2.93 1.02 16.52
N ALA A 174 3.53 0.75 15.38
CA ALA A 174 4.96 0.81 15.20
C ALA A 174 5.49 2.24 15.31
N PHE A 175 6.70 2.38 15.80
CA PHE A 175 7.40 3.66 15.93
C PHE A 175 8.82 3.57 15.34
N PRO A 176 9.43 4.71 14.95
CA PRO A 176 10.60 4.73 14.08
C PRO A 176 11.78 3.88 14.53
N THR A 177 12.16 3.91 15.81
CA THR A 177 13.30 3.13 16.32
C THR A 177 13.05 1.63 16.27
N GLN A 178 11.82 1.19 16.55
CA GLN A 178 11.40 -0.22 16.40
C GLN A 178 11.45 -0.65 14.93
N VAL A 179 10.90 0.17 14.03
CA VAL A 179 10.89 -0.09 12.59
C VAL A 179 12.32 -0.23 12.06
N ALA A 180 13.21 0.71 12.40
CA ALA A 180 14.60 0.67 11.96
C ALA A 180 15.32 -0.59 12.46
N ALA A 181 15.11 -0.99 13.73
CA ALA A 181 15.72 -2.20 14.30
C ALA A 181 15.22 -3.47 13.59
N LEU A 182 13.89 -3.60 13.42
CA LEU A 182 13.28 -4.76 12.76
C LEU A 182 13.67 -4.86 11.28
N THR A 183 13.72 -3.72 10.57
CA THR A 183 14.13 -3.68 9.16
C THR A 183 15.57 -4.17 8.99
N ARG A 184 16.53 -3.67 9.80
CA ARG A 184 17.91 -4.13 9.77
C ARG A 184 18.01 -5.63 10.03
N ALA A 185 17.38 -6.10 11.11
CA ALA A 185 17.40 -7.51 11.48
C ALA A 185 16.80 -8.43 10.40
N ALA A 186 15.71 -8.01 9.74
CA ALA A 186 15.10 -8.75 8.64
C ALA A 186 16.03 -8.83 7.43
N ARG A 187 16.65 -7.72 7.03
CA ARG A 187 17.58 -7.67 5.90
C ARG A 187 18.84 -8.50 6.14
N GLU A 188 19.37 -8.48 7.35
CA GLU A 188 20.52 -9.30 7.74
C GLU A 188 20.18 -10.80 7.74
N ARG A 189 18.98 -11.13 8.22
CA ARG A 189 18.54 -12.53 8.33
C ARG A 189 18.15 -13.16 7.00
N TRP A 190 17.52 -12.39 6.09
CA TRP A 190 16.99 -12.88 4.81
C TRP A 190 17.45 -12.00 3.63
N PRO A 191 18.78 -11.96 3.35
CA PRO A 191 19.31 -11.04 2.33
C PRO A 191 18.84 -11.36 0.91
N GLY A 192 18.39 -12.59 0.65
CA GLY A 192 17.88 -13.04 -0.65
C GLY A 192 16.37 -12.91 -0.81
N THR A 193 15.64 -12.49 0.23
CA THR A 193 14.18 -12.36 0.19
C THR A 193 13.79 -10.91 -0.06
N GLU A 194 12.82 -10.69 -0.94
CA GLU A 194 12.26 -9.37 -1.20
C GLU A 194 11.52 -8.87 0.05
N LEU A 195 11.99 -7.79 0.66
CA LEU A 195 11.40 -7.23 1.86
C LEU A 195 10.56 -6.01 1.53
N THR A 196 9.26 -6.08 1.78
CA THR A 196 8.31 -4.97 1.71
C THR A 196 7.88 -4.57 3.12
N LEU A 197 7.63 -3.28 3.33
CA LEU A 197 7.06 -2.77 4.58
C LEU A 197 5.68 -2.16 4.33
N HIS A 198 4.75 -2.48 5.21
CA HIS A 198 3.36 -2.05 5.15
C HIS A 198 2.98 -1.36 6.45
N PHE A 199 2.66 -0.06 6.36
CA PHE A 199 2.34 0.76 7.52
C PHE A 199 0.93 1.33 7.44
N HIS A 200 0.23 1.30 8.58
CA HIS A 200 -0.97 2.11 8.79
C HIS A 200 -0.64 3.45 9.44
N ASN A 201 -1.39 4.49 9.06
CA ASN A 201 -1.18 5.85 9.57
C ASN A 201 -2.06 6.21 10.78
N THR A 202 -2.59 5.21 11.48
CA THR A 202 -3.57 5.33 12.58
C THR A 202 -3.16 6.35 13.66
N ARG A 203 -1.86 6.48 13.93
CA ARG A 203 -1.32 7.43 14.92
C ARG A 203 -0.42 8.51 14.31
N GLY A 204 -0.54 8.75 13.00
CA GLY A 204 0.26 9.74 12.30
C GLY A 204 1.74 9.39 12.18
N MET A 205 2.11 8.11 12.42
CA MET A 205 3.50 7.65 12.38
C MET A 205 3.92 7.08 11.01
N GLY A 206 3.00 6.98 10.05
CA GLY A 206 3.25 6.28 8.79
C GLY A 206 4.47 6.81 8.03
N LEU A 207 4.52 8.11 7.72
CA LEU A 207 5.62 8.71 6.96
C LEU A 207 6.96 8.62 7.71
N VAL A 208 6.97 8.87 9.01
CA VAL A 208 8.23 8.78 9.80
C VAL A 208 8.73 7.35 9.91
N ASN A 209 7.82 6.36 9.95
CA ASN A 209 8.18 4.94 9.90
C ASN A 209 8.77 4.56 8.53
N VAL A 210 8.21 5.07 7.42
CA VAL A 210 8.79 4.90 6.07
C VAL A 210 10.22 5.44 6.03
N LEU A 211 10.47 6.65 6.53
CA LEU A 211 11.80 7.25 6.56
C LEU A 211 12.78 6.44 7.43
N ALA A 212 12.35 6.00 8.61
CA ALA A 212 13.17 5.16 9.48
C ALA A 212 13.53 3.81 8.83
N ALA A 213 12.60 3.23 8.08
CA ALA A 213 12.83 2.01 7.32
C ALA A 213 13.80 2.23 6.16
N ILE A 214 13.68 3.35 5.43
CA ILE A 214 14.59 3.74 4.36
C ILE A 214 16.02 3.92 4.90
N ASP A 215 16.18 4.53 6.07
CA ASP A 215 17.47 4.66 6.75
C ASP A 215 18.06 3.29 7.13
N ALA A 216 17.21 2.37 7.50
CA ALA A 216 17.57 0.97 7.78
C ALA A 216 17.79 0.11 6.51
N GLY A 217 17.63 0.71 5.31
CA GLY A 217 17.92 0.07 4.04
C GLY A 217 16.70 -0.53 3.32
N ALA A 218 15.46 -0.29 3.77
CA ALA A 218 14.28 -0.71 3.02
C ALA A 218 14.15 0.06 1.69
N GLU A 219 13.58 -0.61 0.69
CA GLU A 219 13.43 -0.07 -0.67
C GLU A 219 12.03 -0.28 -1.24
N ARG A 220 11.13 -0.97 -0.51
CA ARG A 220 9.79 -1.34 -0.98
C ARG A 220 8.76 -1.03 0.08
N PHE A 221 7.67 -0.38 -0.31
CA PHE A 221 6.60 0.04 0.58
C PHE A 221 5.24 -0.19 -0.05
N ASP A 222 4.36 -0.82 0.71
CA ASP A 222 2.93 -0.82 0.41
C ASP A 222 2.35 0.53 0.82
N THR A 223 1.55 1.10 -0.06
CA THR A 223 0.85 2.36 0.14
C THR A 223 -0.57 2.24 -0.43
N SER A 224 -1.46 3.12 -0.06
CA SER A 224 -2.83 3.11 -0.55
C SER A 224 -3.22 4.45 -1.13
N ILE A 225 -3.73 4.45 -2.35
CA ILE A 225 -4.28 5.61 -3.02
C ILE A 225 -5.33 6.29 -2.14
N GLY A 226 -5.24 7.60 -1.99
CA GLY A 226 -6.11 8.39 -1.11
C GLY A 226 -5.94 8.10 0.38
N GLY A 227 -5.03 7.20 0.79
CA GLY A 227 -4.91 6.72 2.16
C GLY A 227 -6.05 5.81 2.59
N LEU A 228 -6.68 5.10 1.64
CA LEU A 228 -7.78 4.17 1.90
C LEU A 228 -7.34 2.96 2.72
N GLY A 229 -8.32 2.28 3.31
CA GLY A 229 -8.14 1.06 4.08
C GLY A 229 -8.38 1.27 5.56
N GLY A 230 -8.15 0.21 6.31
CA GLY A 230 -8.36 0.16 7.75
C GLY A 230 -8.28 -1.29 8.22
N CYS A 231 -8.51 -1.49 9.51
CA CYS A 231 -8.61 -2.83 10.06
C CYS A 231 -9.88 -2.92 10.90
N PRO A 232 -10.87 -3.76 10.53
CA PRO A 232 -12.11 -3.89 11.30
C PRO A 232 -11.88 -4.45 12.70
N TYR A 233 -10.73 -5.08 12.94
CA TYR A 233 -10.33 -5.67 14.22
C TYR A 233 -9.40 -4.77 15.06
N ALA A 234 -9.08 -3.56 14.56
CA ALA A 234 -8.28 -2.57 15.29
C ALA A 234 -9.12 -1.31 15.50
N PRO A 235 -9.68 -1.07 16.71
CA PRO A 235 -10.48 0.10 16.98
C PRO A 235 -9.74 1.40 16.69
N GLY A 236 -10.36 2.30 15.91
CA GLY A 236 -9.76 3.57 15.50
C GLY A 236 -8.66 3.45 14.44
N ALA A 237 -8.47 2.27 13.84
CA ALA A 237 -7.53 2.12 12.72
C ALA A 237 -7.99 2.98 11.54
N THR A 238 -7.18 3.96 11.18
CA THR A 238 -7.31 4.71 9.93
C THR A 238 -6.61 3.97 8.81
N GLY A 239 -6.71 4.48 7.57
CA GLY A 239 -6.13 3.86 6.39
C GLY A 239 -4.62 3.64 6.43
N ASN A 240 -4.16 3.03 5.37
CA ASN A 240 -2.75 2.84 5.06
C ASN A 240 -2.01 4.18 4.91
N VAL A 241 -0.69 4.15 4.88
CA VAL A 241 0.08 5.32 4.42
C VAL A 241 -0.36 5.67 3.00
N CYS A 242 -0.57 6.96 2.77
CA CYS A 242 -1.12 7.44 1.51
C CYS A 242 -0.05 7.44 0.40
N SER A 243 -0.37 6.86 -0.77
CA SER A 243 0.54 6.76 -1.90
C SER A 243 1.01 8.13 -2.37
N GLU A 244 0.12 9.10 -2.54
CA GLU A 244 0.44 10.44 -3.00
C GLU A 244 1.36 11.18 -2.01
N GLU A 245 1.14 11.02 -0.71
CA GLU A 245 1.93 11.67 0.33
C GLU A 245 3.34 11.10 0.38
N ILE A 246 3.48 9.78 0.33
CA ILE A 246 4.78 9.11 0.32
C ILE A 246 5.56 9.46 -0.95
N VAL A 247 4.94 9.39 -2.12
CA VAL A 247 5.58 9.74 -3.40
C VAL A 247 6.03 11.19 -3.39
N HIS A 248 5.14 12.12 -3.00
CA HIS A 248 5.46 13.55 -2.92
C HIS A 248 6.64 13.83 -1.98
N ALA A 249 6.60 13.28 -0.77
CA ALA A 249 7.67 13.49 0.22
C ALA A 249 9.02 12.94 -0.29
N LEU A 250 9.02 11.70 -0.79
CA LEU A 250 10.25 11.05 -1.25
C LEU A 250 10.85 11.74 -2.48
N GLN A 251 10.04 12.19 -3.43
CA GLN A 251 10.53 12.94 -4.59
C GLN A 251 11.14 14.29 -4.20
N LEU A 252 10.53 15.03 -3.26
CA LEU A 252 11.09 16.26 -2.71
C LEU A 252 12.42 16.03 -1.97
N MET A 253 12.62 14.85 -1.40
CA MET A 253 13.85 14.44 -0.74
C MET A 253 14.90 13.89 -1.72
N GLY A 254 14.61 13.87 -3.03
CA GLY A 254 15.54 13.43 -4.09
C GLY A 254 15.59 11.91 -4.30
N PHE A 255 14.60 11.15 -3.82
CA PHE A 255 14.48 9.73 -4.17
C PHE A 255 13.85 9.56 -5.56
N ASP A 256 14.28 8.52 -6.27
CA ASP A 256 13.59 8.04 -7.46
C ASP A 256 12.49 7.05 -7.06
N THR A 257 11.23 7.45 -7.15
CA THR A 257 10.10 6.54 -6.96
C THR A 257 9.66 5.89 -8.26
N GLY A 258 10.02 6.47 -9.41
CA GLY A 258 9.51 6.11 -10.74
C GLY A 258 8.03 6.42 -10.95
N VAL A 259 7.37 7.02 -9.97
CA VAL A 259 5.93 7.29 -10.03
C VAL A 259 5.68 8.71 -10.56
N ASP A 260 4.80 8.83 -11.54
CA ASP A 260 4.23 10.10 -11.98
C ASP A 260 3.17 10.55 -10.94
N LEU A 261 3.56 11.48 -10.08
CA LEU A 261 2.71 12.00 -9.01
C LEU A 261 1.47 12.71 -9.56
N GLY A 262 1.58 13.39 -10.69
CA GLY A 262 0.44 14.07 -11.31
C GLY A 262 -0.65 13.09 -11.75
N ARG A 263 -0.27 12.00 -12.39
CA ARG A 263 -1.19 10.92 -12.76
C ARG A 263 -1.78 10.20 -11.53
N LEU A 264 -0.96 9.99 -10.50
CA LEU A 264 -1.42 9.37 -9.26
C LEU A 264 -2.47 10.24 -8.56
N ILE A 265 -2.25 11.55 -8.45
CA ILE A 265 -3.24 12.51 -7.91
C ILE A 265 -4.52 12.53 -8.77
N ALA A 266 -4.38 12.50 -10.09
CA ALA A 266 -5.55 12.47 -10.98
C ALA A 266 -6.40 11.21 -10.79
N ALA A 267 -5.76 10.05 -10.57
CA ALA A 267 -6.47 8.81 -10.24
C ALA A 267 -7.16 8.92 -8.88
N SER A 268 -6.48 9.47 -7.86
CA SER A 268 -7.01 9.62 -6.51
C SER A 268 -8.21 10.57 -6.42
N LYS A 269 -8.23 11.63 -7.22
CA LYS A 269 -9.36 12.58 -7.29
C LYS A 269 -10.66 11.93 -7.76
N ARG A 270 -10.62 10.73 -8.34
CA ARG A 270 -11.82 9.97 -8.73
C ARG A 270 -12.44 9.21 -7.56
N LEU A 271 -11.68 8.95 -6.49
CA LEU A 271 -12.11 8.10 -5.38
C LEU A 271 -13.40 8.59 -4.70
N PRO A 272 -13.58 9.88 -4.35
CA PRO A 272 -14.80 10.31 -3.67
C PRO A 272 -16.09 9.97 -4.44
N ALA A 273 -16.05 10.07 -5.78
CA ALA A 273 -17.19 9.69 -6.61
C ALA A 273 -17.43 8.17 -6.65
N LEU A 274 -16.37 7.36 -6.52
CA LEU A 274 -16.44 5.91 -6.56
C LEU A 274 -16.90 5.30 -5.23
N ILE A 275 -16.45 5.87 -4.10
CA ILE A 275 -16.68 5.31 -2.76
C ILE A 275 -17.74 6.05 -1.95
N GLY A 276 -18.17 7.24 -2.42
CA GLY A 276 -19.26 8.03 -1.82
C GLY A 276 -18.85 8.87 -0.60
N HIS A 277 -17.53 9.01 -0.33
CA HIS A 277 -17.01 9.87 0.74
C HIS A 277 -15.62 10.42 0.42
N GLU A 278 -15.21 11.46 1.14
CA GLU A 278 -13.88 12.07 0.98
C GLU A 278 -12.74 11.13 1.43
N VAL A 279 -11.59 11.29 0.78
CA VAL A 279 -10.37 10.55 1.13
C VAL A 279 -9.50 11.33 2.12
N PRO A 280 -8.74 10.63 3.00
CA PRO A 280 -7.87 11.29 3.97
C PRO A 280 -6.67 12.03 3.36
N SER A 281 -6.27 11.73 2.12
CA SER A 281 -5.08 12.31 1.47
C SER A 281 -5.01 13.84 1.55
N GLN A 282 -3.91 14.34 2.10
CA GLN A 282 -3.65 15.79 2.17
C GLN A 282 -3.24 16.34 0.80
N ILE A 283 -2.46 15.56 0.03
CA ILE A 283 -1.96 15.99 -1.29
C ILE A 283 -3.08 16.08 -2.32
N VAL A 284 -4.10 15.24 -2.23
CA VAL A 284 -5.29 15.36 -3.11
C VAL A 284 -6.02 16.67 -2.86
N LYS A 285 -6.07 17.14 -1.62
CA LYS A 285 -6.74 18.40 -1.21
C LYS A 285 -5.90 19.63 -1.49
N ALA A 286 -4.61 19.60 -1.10
CA ALA A 286 -3.72 20.76 -1.13
C ALA A 286 -2.98 20.93 -2.47
N GLY A 287 -2.87 19.87 -3.28
CA GLY A 287 -2.01 19.84 -4.47
C GLY A 287 -0.53 19.60 -4.12
N GLN A 288 0.32 19.66 -5.14
CA GLN A 288 1.76 19.53 -4.98
C GLN A 288 2.36 20.85 -4.46
N ARG A 289 3.52 20.79 -3.83
CA ARG A 289 4.22 21.96 -3.27
C ARG A 289 4.37 23.12 -4.24
N LEU A 290 4.57 22.84 -5.53
CA LEU A 290 4.82 23.86 -6.55
C LEU A 290 3.56 24.21 -7.37
N ASP A 291 2.41 23.69 -7.01
CA ASP A 291 1.15 24.08 -7.65
C ASP A 291 0.85 25.53 -7.28
N LEU A 292 0.67 26.36 -8.31
CA LEU A 292 0.31 27.76 -8.12
C LEU A 292 -1.21 27.86 -7.96
N HIS A 293 -1.61 28.57 -6.92
CA HIS A 293 -3.02 28.94 -6.74
C HIS A 293 -3.25 30.35 -7.30
N PRO A 294 -4.40 30.63 -7.91
CA PRO A 294 -4.74 31.97 -8.33
C PRO A 294 -4.76 32.90 -7.12
N VAL A 295 -4.24 34.10 -7.30
CA VAL A 295 -4.38 35.16 -6.29
C VAL A 295 -5.85 35.57 -6.18
N PRO A 296 -6.35 35.98 -4.99
CA PRO A 296 -7.71 36.50 -4.85
C PRO A 296 -8.00 37.64 -5.80
N ASP A 297 -9.23 37.75 -6.28
CA ASP A 297 -9.64 38.81 -7.25
C ASP A 297 -9.41 40.22 -6.70
N ASP A 298 -9.47 40.39 -5.39
CA ASP A 298 -9.21 41.69 -4.72
C ASP A 298 -7.76 41.90 -4.29
N PHE A 299 -6.82 41.05 -4.74
CA PHE A 299 -5.43 41.08 -4.30
C PHE A 299 -4.74 42.45 -4.49
N ASP A 300 -4.96 43.12 -5.61
CA ASP A 300 -4.38 44.44 -5.87
C ASP A 300 -4.89 45.46 -4.86
N ALA A 301 -6.16 45.48 -4.55
CA ALA A 301 -6.75 46.33 -3.53
C ALA A 301 -6.21 46.02 -2.10
N VAL A 302 -5.97 44.73 -1.79
CA VAL A 302 -5.33 44.32 -0.54
C VAL A 302 -3.89 44.85 -0.48
N ARG A 303 -3.14 44.71 -1.58
CA ARG A 303 -1.74 45.17 -1.72
C ARG A 303 -1.64 46.68 -1.55
N GLU A 304 -2.50 47.46 -2.22
CA GLU A 304 -2.52 48.94 -2.09
C GLU A 304 -2.79 49.40 -0.67
N ARG A 305 -3.78 48.77 0.01
CA ARG A 305 -4.07 49.05 1.42
C ARG A 305 -2.88 48.75 2.33
N ALA A 306 -2.18 47.64 2.10
CA ALA A 306 -1.00 47.27 2.87
C ALA A 306 0.15 48.30 2.67
N LEU A 307 0.47 48.63 1.43
CA LEU A 307 1.51 49.66 1.11
C LEU A 307 1.17 51.03 1.68
N ALA A 308 -0.10 51.47 1.64
CA ALA A 308 -0.53 52.70 2.25
C ALA A 308 -0.32 52.76 3.77
N ARG A 309 -0.53 51.63 4.46
CA ARG A 309 -0.25 51.50 5.90
C ARG A 309 1.23 51.59 6.22
N ASP A 310 2.09 50.94 5.42
CA ASP A 310 3.52 50.96 5.63
C ASP A 310 4.08 52.38 5.44
N ASN A 311 3.62 53.13 4.41
CA ASN A 311 4.00 54.51 4.16
C ASN A 311 3.50 55.46 5.25
N ALA A 312 2.47 55.15 6.01
CA ALA A 312 1.96 55.95 7.11
C ALA A 312 2.73 55.74 8.43
N LEU A 313 3.58 54.72 8.50
CA LEU A 313 4.41 54.38 9.66
C LEU A 313 5.86 54.90 9.53
N THR A 314 6.24 55.42 8.35
CA THR A 314 7.51 56.07 8.06
C THR A 314 7.35 57.58 8.08
#